data_0eae5353f28f9f21799a276832144cf3
#
_entry.id   0eae5353f28f9f21799a276832144cf3
#
_cell.length_a   1.000
_cell.length_b   1.000
_cell.length_c   1.000
_cell.angle_alpha   90.00
_cell.angle_beta   90.00
_cell.angle_gamma   90.00
#
_symmetry.space_group_name_H-M   'P 1'
#
loop_
_entity.id
_entity.type
_entity.pdbx_description
1 polymer ?
#
loop_
_entity_poly.entity_id
_entity_poly.type
_entity_poly.pdbx_seq_one_letter_code
_entity_poly.pdbx_strand_id
1 'polypeptide(L)'
;MCMLCVAAPGLVPDREKLENSALNNPHGYGWAIAIPSENRILRERTMNADESINRFLEMRSYYPEGYAMWHARYATHGSKTVENCHPFAVGNDERTYLAHNGILDISIAKNDDRSDTKVFAEDLLPAIGGVASLDNELVFEMLEDNARGSKIAIITVDPAAKHQAYLLNAEAGKEDEQGVWWSNDSCKLDYGYGIPSKSKTSTWVSDKDYDFWTPSPKGDKSMWYECANCAVFMDNEMLETYDDTCYACGFCFSCSTVYTDCMCYRGYAKQGDAFNNGWGKVDY
;
A
#
# COMPACT_ATOMS: atom_id res chain seq x y z
N MET A 1 4.01 0.86 -4.93
CA MET A 1 3.26 -0.43 -4.80
C MET A 1 3.07 -0.72 -3.32
N CYS A 2 1.92 -1.27 -2.91
CA CYS A 2 1.65 -1.64 -1.52
C CYS A 2 2.70 -2.60 -0.95
N MET A 3 2.73 -2.75 0.36
CA MET A 3 3.43 -3.83 1.04
C MET A 3 2.41 -4.74 1.74
N LEU A 4 2.62 -6.04 1.59
CA LEU A 4 1.85 -7.07 2.28
C LEU A 4 2.82 -8.08 2.87
N CYS A 5 2.67 -8.40 4.16
CA CYS A 5 3.37 -9.55 4.76
C CYS A 5 2.38 -10.55 5.33
N VAL A 6 2.80 -11.81 5.34
CA VAL A 6 2.05 -12.94 5.92
C VAL A 6 2.97 -13.74 6.84
N ALA A 7 2.53 -13.91 8.07
CA ALA A 7 3.22 -14.70 9.09
C ALA A 7 2.43 -15.98 9.37
N ALA A 8 3.07 -17.12 9.21
CA ALA A 8 2.53 -18.43 9.62
C ALA A 8 2.38 -18.51 11.15
N PRO A 9 1.65 -19.52 11.67
CA PRO A 9 1.51 -19.74 13.10
C PRO A 9 2.86 -19.72 13.84
N GLY A 10 2.93 -18.97 14.93
CA GLY A 10 4.13 -18.80 15.76
C GLY A 10 5.13 -17.73 15.26
N LEU A 11 5.04 -17.28 14.01
CA LEU A 11 5.96 -16.26 13.47
C LEU A 11 5.47 -14.85 13.80
N VAL A 12 6.42 -13.96 14.11
CA VAL A 12 6.16 -12.54 14.36
C VAL A 12 6.99 -11.71 13.37
N PRO A 13 6.38 -10.85 12.56
CA PRO A 13 7.11 -9.99 11.64
C PRO A 13 8.04 -9.03 12.39
N ASP A 14 9.19 -8.77 11.80
CA ASP A 14 10.17 -7.83 12.33
C ASP A 14 9.61 -6.39 12.32
N ARG A 15 9.75 -5.69 13.45
CA ARG A 15 9.24 -4.32 13.63
C ARG A 15 9.88 -3.33 12.65
N GLU A 16 11.19 -3.38 12.47
CA GLU A 16 11.90 -2.45 11.59
C GLU A 16 11.43 -2.61 10.14
N LYS A 17 11.19 -3.85 9.69
CA LYS A 17 10.61 -4.10 8.36
C LYS A 17 9.19 -3.55 8.21
N LEU A 18 8.36 -3.63 9.25
CA LEU A 18 7.02 -3.02 9.24
C LEU A 18 7.11 -1.50 9.18
N GLU A 19 7.98 -0.87 9.98
CA GLU A 19 8.21 0.58 9.99
C GLU A 19 8.72 1.07 8.62
N ASN A 20 9.69 0.37 8.03
CA ASN A 20 10.19 0.66 6.69
C ASN A 20 9.09 0.54 5.62
N SER A 21 8.28 -0.52 5.72
CA SER A 21 7.12 -0.72 4.85
C SER A 21 6.11 0.41 4.96
N ALA A 22 5.86 0.90 6.18
CA ALA A 22 4.93 2.00 6.44
C ALA A 22 5.44 3.32 5.86
N LEU A 23 6.73 3.61 6.00
CA LEU A 23 7.36 4.81 5.42
C LEU A 23 7.20 4.84 3.89
N ASN A 24 7.37 3.68 3.24
CA ASN A 24 7.28 3.56 1.79
C ASN A 24 5.83 3.49 1.26
N ASN A 25 4.85 3.25 2.14
CA ASN A 25 3.45 3.06 1.76
C ASN A 25 2.52 3.80 2.74
N PRO A 26 2.47 5.17 2.70
CA PRO A 26 1.88 5.98 3.76
C PRO A 26 0.37 6.20 3.62
N HIS A 27 -0.34 5.47 2.74
CA HIS A 27 -1.74 5.76 2.43
C HIS A 27 -2.76 4.92 3.20
N GLY A 28 -2.35 4.39 4.35
CA GLY A 28 -3.18 3.63 5.27
C GLY A 28 -2.70 2.22 5.51
N TYR A 29 -3.12 1.65 6.62
CA TYR A 29 -2.60 0.41 7.18
C TYR A 29 -3.73 -0.47 7.68
N GLY A 30 -3.45 -1.76 7.77
CA GLY A 30 -4.35 -2.67 8.45
C GLY A 30 -3.78 -4.07 8.55
N TRP A 31 -4.39 -4.87 9.40
CA TRP A 31 -3.95 -6.20 9.70
C TRP A 31 -5.11 -7.13 10.01
N ALA A 32 -4.87 -8.42 9.90
CA ALA A 32 -5.77 -9.45 10.36
C ALA A 32 -4.97 -10.59 11.00
N ILE A 33 -5.52 -11.20 12.05
CA ILE A 33 -4.95 -12.33 12.80
C ILE A 33 -6.03 -13.38 12.98
N ALA A 34 -5.80 -14.56 12.45
CA ALA A 34 -6.69 -15.69 12.63
C ALA A 34 -6.52 -16.29 14.05
N ILE A 35 -7.65 -16.60 14.69
CA ILE A 35 -7.75 -17.26 15.98
C ILE A 35 -8.56 -18.56 15.79
N PRO A 36 -7.91 -19.64 15.33
CA PRO A 36 -8.61 -20.89 15.01
C PRO A 36 -9.37 -21.47 16.19
N SER A 37 -8.82 -21.38 17.41
CA SER A 37 -9.45 -21.86 18.63
C SER A 37 -10.80 -21.20 18.94
N GLU A 38 -11.00 -19.97 18.46
CA GLU A 38 -12.23 -19.18 18.65
C GLU A 38 -13.07 -19.06 17.36
N ASN A 39 -12.64 -19.67 16.26
CA ASN A 39 -13.28 -19.61 14.95
C ASN A 39 -13.58 -18.16 14.49
N ARG A 40 -12.64 -17.24 14.75
CA ARG A 40 -12.74 -15.81 14.37
C ARG A 40 -11.42 -15.23 13.92
N ILE A 41 -11.51 -14.09 13.25
CA ILE A 41 -10.35 -13.27 12.87
C ILE A 41 -10.47 -11.90 13.51
N LEU A 42 -9.41 -11.45 14.17
CA LEU A 42 -9.27 -10.05 14.56
C LEU A 42 -8.81 -9.25 13.36
N ARG A 43 -9.43 -8.10 13.13
CA ARG A 43 -9.06 -7.19 12.05
C ARG A 43 -9.13 -5.74 12.51
N GLU A 44 -8.13 -4.95 12.12
CA GLU A 44 -8.10 -3.51 12.35
C GLU A 44 -7.54 -2.78 11.14
N ARG A 45 -8.00 -1.54 10.92
CA ARG A 45 -7.54 -0.64 9.86
C ARG A 45 -7.42 0.76 10.41
N THR A 46 -6.36 1.48 10.04
CA THR A 46 -6.11 2.85 10.51
C THR A 46 -5.29 3.62 9.46
N MET A 47 -5.28 4.94 9.59
CA MET A 47 -4.40 5.81 8.81
C MET A 47 -3.09 6.10 9.55
N ASN A 48 -2.92 5.60 10.78
CA ASN A 48 -1.75 5.83 11.62
C ASN A 48 -0.83 4.59 11.60
N ALA A 49 0.41 4.77 11.16
CA ALA A 49 1.39 3.70 11.04
C ALA A 49 1.77 3.10 12.40
N ASP A 50 2.12 3.97 13.36
CA ASP A 50 2.61 3.54 14.69
C ASP A 50 1.52 2.79 15.45
N GLU A 51 0.28 3.26 15.37
CA GLU A 51 -0.88 2.59 15.94
C GLU A 51 -1.06 1.20 15.34
N SER A 52 -1.05 1.09 14.01
CA SER A 52 -1.19 -0.18 13.29
C SER A 52 -0.11 -1.18 13.69
N ILE A 53 1.15 -0.77 13.67
CA ILE A 53 2.29 -1.64 13.96
C ILE A 53 2.27 -2.08 15.43
N ASN A 54 2.08 -1.14 16.37
CA ASN A 54 2.04 -1.45 17.79
C ASN A 54 0.92 -2.41 18.11
N ARG A 55 -0.29 -2.14 17.60
CA ARG A 55 -1.46 -2.97 17.87
C ARG A 55 -1.35 -4.34 17.21
N PHE A 56 -0.84 -4.41 15.98
CA PHE A 56 -0.58 -5.68 15.31
C PHE A 56 0.39 -6.57 16.09
N LEU A 57 1.56 -6.05 16.48
CA LEU A 57 2.57 -6.81 17.19
C LEU A 57 2.09 -7.24 18.58
N GLU A 58 1.36 -6.36 19.29
CA GLU A 58 0.73 -6.68 20.56
C GLU A 58 -0.24 -7.86 20.39
N MET A 59 -1.21 -7.74 19.48
CA MET A 59 -2.22 -8.78 19.27
C MET A 59 -1.60 -10.09 18.73
N ARG A 60 -0.58 -10.00 17.88
CA ARG A 60 0.14 -11.18 17.40
C ARG A 60 0.84 -11.94 18.53
N SER A 61 1.32 -11.25 19.56
CA SER A 61 1.92 -11.90 20.74
C SER A 61 0.88 -12.64 21.60
N TYR A 62 -0.36 -12.13 21.64
CA TYR A 62 -1.45 -12.80 22.37
C TYR A 62 -2.06 -13.97 21.58
N TYR A 63 -2.10 -13.89 20.25
CA TYR A 63 -2.74 -14.86 19.38
C TYR A 63 -1.75 -15.41 18.35
N PRO A 64 -0.78 -16.25 18.77
CA PRO A 64 0.24 -16.78 17.88
C PRO A 64 -0.23 -17.97 17.02
N GLU A 65 -1.37 -18.57 17.33
CA GLU A 65 -1.80 -19.90 16.86
C GLU A 65 -2.25 -19.95 15.39
N GLY A 66 -2.72 -18.84 14.83
CA GLY A 66 -3.20 -18.77 13.44
C GLY A 66 -2.26 -18.00 12.53
N TYR A 67 -2.63 -17.90 11.26
CA TYR A 67 -1.99 -17.01 10.30
C TYR A 67 -2.29 -15.54 10.63
N ALA A 68 -1.34 -14.68 10.31
CA ALA A 68 -1.51 -13.23 10.44
C ALA A 68 -1.03 -12.53 9.17
N MET A 69 -1.67 -11.41 8.81
CA MET A 69 -1.22 -10.54 7.73
C MET A 69 -1.22 -9.08 8.20
N TRP A 70 -0.28 -8.31 7.65
CA TRP A 70 -0.23 -6.87 7.80
C TRP A 70 0.00 -6.21 6.44
N HIS A 71 -0.67 -5.08 6.20
CA HIS A 71 -0.66 -4.39 4.93
C HIS A 71 -0.42 -2.90 5.11
N ALA A 72 0.49 -2.34 4.29
CA ALA A 72 0.69 -0.91 4.11
C ALA A 72 0.32 -0.51 2.68
N ARG A 73 -0.60 0.43 2.56
CA ARG A 73 -1.20 0.83 1.30
C ARG A 73 -0.39 1.92 0.62
N TYR A 74 -0.14 1.73 -0.68
CA TYR A 74 0.21 2.80 -1.60
C TYR A 74 -0.92 2.94 -2.63
N ALA A 75 -1.78 3.94 -2.46
CA ALA A 75 -2.97 4.11 -3.28
C ALA A 75 -2.59 4.54 -4.71
N THR A 76 -2.92 3.70 -5.68
CA THR A 76 -2.88 4.01 -7.11
C THR A 76 -4.28 4.38 -7.63
N HIS A 77 -5.33 3.86 -6.98
CA HIS A 77 -6.74 4.10 -7.27
C HIS A 77 -7.54 4.21 -5.97
N GLY A 78 -8.68 4.89 -6.02
CA GLY A 78 -9.58 5.07 -4.88
C GLY A 78 -9.09 6.11 -3.87
N SER A 79 -9.98 6.52 -2.97
CA SER A 79 -9.70 7.51 -1.93
C SER A 79 -8.69 6.99 -0.90
N LYS A 80 -7.91 7.92 -0.30
CA LYS A 80 -6.98 7.64 0.79
C LYS A 80 -7.75 7.70 2.12
N THR A 81 -8.65 6.75 2.33
CA THR A 81 -9.48 6.63 3.53
C THR A 81 -9.36 5.25 4.14
N VAL A 82 -9.76 5.11 5.39
CA VAL A 82 -9.69 3.84 6.13
C VAL A 82 -10.59 2.75 5.50
N GLU A 83 -11.65 3.15 4.79
CA GLU A 83 -12.58 2.24 4.11
C GLU A 83 -11.90 1.47 2.96
N ASN A 84 -10.87 2.07 2.36
CA ASN A 84 -10.06 1.47 1.31
C ASN A 84 -8.73 0.87 1.82
N CYS A 85 -8.50 0.82 3.13
CA CYS A 85 -7.38 0.08 3.70
C CYS A 85 -7.68 -1.42 3.75
N HIS A 86 -6.70 -2.23 3.36
CA HIS A 86 -6.78 -3.69 3.52
C HIS A 86 -6.61 -4.08 5.00
N PRO A 87 -7.03 -5.29 5.41
CA PRO A 87 -7.71 -6.32 4.62
C PRO A 87 -9.22 -6.14 4.55
N PHE A 88 -9.85 -6.75 3.53
CA PHE A 88 -11.30 -6.78 3.32
C PHE A 88 -11.88 -8.14 3.65
N ALA A 89 -13.10 -8.18 4.21
CA ALA A 89 -13.84 -9.42 4.39
C ALA A 89 -14.29 -9.98 3.03
N VAL A 90 -14.22 -11.30 2.87
CA VAL A 90 -14.67 -11.98 1.66
C VAL A 90 -16.18 -12.23 1.75
N GLY A 91 -16.96 -11.62 0.85
CA GLY A 91 -18.41 -11.76 0.84
C GLY A 91 -19.09 -11.30 2.13
N ASN A 92 -18.50 -10.35 2.85
CA ASN A 92 -18.91 -9.91 4.18
C ASN A 92 -18.82 -10.99 5.28
N ASP A 93 -18.12 -12.09 5.03
CA ASP A 93 -17.85 -13.12 6.04
C ASP A 93 -16.58 -12.76 6.84
N GLU A 94 -16.75 -12.41 8.10
CA GLU A 94 -15.66 -12.02 9.00
C GLU A 94 -14.74 -13.20 9.40
N ARG A 95 -15.01 -14.41 8.92
CA ARG A 95 -14.11 -15.57 9.08
C ARG A 95 -13.05 -15.64 7.99
N THR A 96 -13.11 -14.78 6.96
CA THR A 96 -12.16 -14.76 5.84
C THR A 96 -11.82 -13.33 5.47
N TYR A 97 -10.52 -13.02 5.46
CA TYR A 97 -10.01 -11.71 5.06
C TYR A 97 -8.96 -11.81 3.97
N LEU A 98 -8.98 -10.81 3.08
CA LEU A 98 -8.14 -10.71 1.90
C LEU A 98 -7.35 -9.40 1.91
N ALA A 99 -6.06 -9.46 1.58
CA ALA A 99 -5.23 -8.29 1.27
C ALA A 99 -4.50 -8.51 -0.07
N HIS A 100 -4.16 -7.42 -0.74
CA HIS A 100 -3.63 -7.45 -2.10
C HIS A 100 -2.50 -6.43 -2.28
N ASN A 101 -1.47 -6.82 -3.01
CA ASN A 101 -0.42 -5.94 -3.51
C ASN A 101 -0.29 -6.08 -5.02
N GLY A 102 -0.80 -5.10 -5.75
CA GLY A 102 -0.81 -5.05 -7.21
C GLY A 102 -1.95 -4.21 -7.75
N ILE A 103 -2.37 -4.52 -8.96
CA ILE A 103 -3.54 -3.93 -9.64
C ILE A 103 -4.31 -5.10 -10.26
N LEU A 104 -5.61 -5.18 -9.97
CA LEU A 104 -6.51 -6.13 -10.59
C LEU A 104 -7.24 -5.46 -11.76
N ASP A 105 -7.27 -6.14 -12.91
CA ASP A 105 -7.98 -5.67 -14.10
C ASP A 105 -9.48 -5.96 -13.96
N ILE A 106 -10.13 -5.17 -13.10
CA ILE A 106 -11.56 -5.29 -12.77
C ILE A 106 -12.27 -4.03 -13.20
N SER A 107 -13.30 -4.17 -14.03
CA SER A 107 -14.15 -3.05 -14.40
C SER A 107 -15.03 -2.63 -13.23
N ILE A 108 -14.77 -1.43 -12.70
CA ILE A 108 -15.56 -0.84 -11.62
C ILE A 108 -16.53 0.17 -12.21
N ALA A 109 -17.79 0.16 -11.79
CA ALA A 109 -18.77 1.12 -12.24
C ALA A 109 -18.40 2.55 -11.82
N LYS A 110 -18.69 3.56 -12.66
CA LYS A 110 -18.28 4.97 -12.40
C LYS A 110 -18.82 5.57 -11.09
N ASN A 111 -19.86 4.97 -10.53
CA ASN A 111 -20.49 5.38 -9.27
C ASN A 111 -20.14 4.46 -8.09
N ASP A 112 -19.17 3.56 -8.25
CA ASP A 112 -18.68 2.69 -7.20
C ASP A 112 -17.31 3.20 -6.70
N ASP A 113 -17.27 3.65 -5.45
CA ASP A 113 -16.05 4.21 -4.82
C ASP A 113 -15.10 3.13 -4.26
N ARG A 114 -15.44 1.85 -4.42
CA ARG A 114 -14.62 0.74 -3.94
C ARG A 114 -13.35 0.61 -4.79
N SER A 115 -12.28 0.13 -4.16
CA SER A 115 -11.08 -0.30 -4.89
C SER A 115 -11.34 -1.62 -5.64
N ASP A 116 -10.50 -1.91 -6.65
CA ASP A 116 -10.46 -3.19 -7.36
C ASP A 116 -10.42 -4.39 -6.41
N THR A 117 -9.54 -4.31 -5.42
CA THR A 117 -9.41 -5.35 -4.39
C THR A 117 -10.67 -5.52 -3.56
N LYS A 118 -11.35 -4.43 -3.23
CA LYS A 118 -12.60 -4.50 -2.44
C LYS A 118 -13.72 -5.14 -3.24
N VAL A 119 -13.85 -4.81 -4.53
CA VAL A 119 -14.81 -5.47 -5.44
C VAL A 119 -14.46 -6.95 -5.62
N PHE A 120 -13.18 -7.29 -5.74
CA PHE A 120 -12.75 -8.68 -5.81
C PHE A 120 -13.13 -9.46 -4.55
N ALA A 121 -12.89 -8.91 -3.36
CA ALA A 121 -13.20 -9.57 -2.09
C ALA A 121 -14.71 -9.68 -1.82
N GLU A 122 -15.47 -8.62 -2.08
CA GLU A 122 -16.89 -8.57 -1.71
C GLU A 122 -17.81 -9.22 -2.74
N ASP A 123 -17.46 -9.16 -4.04
CA ASP A 123 -18.36 -9.58 -5.11
C ASP A 123 -17.80 -10.78 -5.92
N LEU A 124 -16.56 -10.69 -6.42
CA LEU A 124 -16.05 -11.67 -7.39
C LEU A 124 -15.66 -13.00 -6.77
N LEU A 125 -14.85 -13.00 -5.71
CA LEU A 125 -14.45 -14.24 -5.04
C LEU A 125 -15.66 -15.00 -4.46
N PRO A 126 -16.63 -14.34 -3.81
CA PRO A 126 -17.87 -15.00 -3.41
C PRO A 126 -18.68 -15.60 -4.56
N ALA A 127 -18.74 -14.92 -5.70
CA ALA A 127 -19.50 -15.39 -6.87
C ALA A 127 -18.94 -16.70 -7.49
N ILE A 128 -17.66 -16.98 -7.31
CA ILE A 128 -17.03 -18.24 -7.76
C ILE A 128 -16.94 -19.32 -6.69
N GLY A 129 -17.58 -19.12 -5.54
CA GLY A 129 -17.65 -20.11 -4.44
C GLY A 129 -16.89 -19.73 -3.17
N GLY A 130 -16.42 -18.50 -3.06
CA GLY A 130 -15.73 -17.97 -1.87
C GLY A 130 -14.37 -18.65 -1.61
N VAL A 131 -13.95 -18.66 -0.36
CA VAL A 131 -12.65 -19.24 0.03
C VAL A 131 -12.54 -20.73 -0.27
N ALA A 132 -13.62 -21.49 -0.19
CA ALA A 132 -13.62 -22.93 -0.46
C ALA A 132 -13.31 -23.27 -1.94
N SER A 133 -13.56 -22.33 -2.87
CA SER A 133 -13.21 -22.52 -4.28
C SER A 133 -11.69 -22.57 -4.52
N LEU A 134 -10.91 -21.97 -3.63
CA LEU A 134 -9.43 -21.96 -3.71
C LEU A 134 -8.79 -23.33 -3.44
N ASP A 135 -9.55 -24.29 -2.93
CA ASP A 135 -9.13 -25.67 -2.79
C ASP A 135 -9.16 -26.47 -4.11
N ASN A 136 -9.76 -25.88 -5.13
CA ASN A 136 -9.72 -26.41 -6.50
C ASN A 136 -8.50 -25.83 -7.23
N GLU A 137 -7.54 -26.68 -7.57
CA GLU A 137 -6.28 -26.30 -8.22
C GLU A 137 -6.52 -25.48 -9.50
N LEU A 138 -7.48 -25.88 -10.35
CA LEU A 138 -7.78 -25.15 -11.59
C LEU A 138 -8.35 -23.76 -11.33
N VAL A 139 -9.15 -23.59 -10.27
CA VAL A 139 -9.67 -22.27 -9.88
C VAL A 139 -8.55 -21.42 -9.33
N PHE A 140 -7.67 -22.01 -8.52
CA PHE A 140 -6.52 -21.31 -7.96
C PHE A 140 -5.57 -20.81 -9.06
N GLU A 141 -5.15 -21.69 -9.97
CA GLU A 141 -4.31 -21.34 -11.13
C GLU A 141 -4.97 -20.27 -12.02
N MET A 142 -6.26 -20.40 -12.31
CA MET A 142 -7.00 -19.41 -13.08
C MET A 142 -6.95 -18.02 -12.42
N LEU A 143 -7.06 -17.96 -11.09
CA LEU A 143 -6.99 -16.70 -10.35
C LEU A 143 -5.58 -16.11 -10.35
N GLU A 144 -4.54 -16.93 -10.24
CA GLU A 144 -3.15 -16.50 -10.35
C GLU A 144 -2.85 -15.90 -11.72
N ASP A 145 -3.26 -16.59 -12.79
CA ASP A 145 -3.11 -16.11 -14.17
C ASP A 145 -3.83 -14.76 -14.39
N ASN A 146 -5.05 -14.61 -13.88
CA ASN A 146 -5.82 -13.37 -14.00
C ASN A 146 -5.26 -12.24 -13.13
N ALA A 147 -4.63 -12.56 -12.00
CA ALA A 147 -4.01 -11.57 -11.12
C ALA A 147 -2.73 -10.95 -11.72
N ARG A 148 -2.20 -11.46 -12.85
CA ARG A 148 -1.07 -10.89 -13.61
C ARG A 148 0.15 -10.53 -12.76
N GLY A 149 0.52 -11.41 -11.82
CA GLY A 149 1.65 -11.19 -10.89
C GLY A 149 1.35 -10.25 -9.72
N SER A 150 0.11 -9.80 -9.56
CA SER A 150 -0.38 -9.26 -8.31
C SER A 150 -0.36 -10.33 -7.22
N LYS A 151 -0.03 -9.96 -5.99
CA LYS A 151 0.03 -10.88 -4.86
C LYS A 151 -1.22 -10.70 -4.02
N ILE A 152 -1.95 -11.79 -3.80
CA ILE A 152 -3.14 -11.78 -2.96
C ILE A 152 -2.94 -12.76 -1.81
N ALA A 153 -3.09 -12.28 -0.58
CA ALA A 153 -3.12 -13.12 0.60
C ALA A 153 -4.54 -13.21 1.15
N ILE A 154 -4.96 -14.42 1.46
CA ILE A 154 -6.24 -14.70 2.09
C ILE A 154 -5.96 -15.53 3.33
N ILE A 155 -6.47 -15.11 4.49
CA ILE A 155 -6.48 -15.92 5.71
C ILE A 155 -7.91 -16.22 6.11
N THR A 156 -8.13 -17.42 6.61
CA THR A 156 -9.48 -17.89 6.94
C THR A 156 -9.48 -18.83 8.16
N VAL A 157 -10.61 -18.81 8.86
CA VAL A 157 -10.99 -19.79 9.87
C VAL A 157 -12.31 -20.49 9.46
N ASP A 158 -12.76 -20.31 8.22
CA ASP A 158 -13.94 -20.99 7.70
C ASP A 158 -13.66 -22.49 7.57
N PRO A 159 -14.45 -23.35 8.25
CA PRO A 159 -14.26 -24.79 8.19
C PRO A 159 -14.54 -25.41 6.80
N ALA A 160 -15.14 -24.64 5.88
CA ALA A 160 -15.32 -25.07 4.48
C ALA A 160 -14.02 -25.07 3.68
N ALA A 161 -13.00 -24.31 4.12
CA ALA A 161 -11.69 -24.25 3.50
C ALA A 161 -10.77 -25.33 4.05
N LYS A 162 -9.95 -25.97 3.19
CA LYS A 162 -8.95 -26.95 3.62
C LYS A 162 -7.72 -26.32 4.27
N HIS A 163 -7.37 -25.10 3.83
CA HIS A 163 -6.20 -24.38 4.31
C HIS A 163 -6.63 -23.10 5.04
N GLN A 164 -5.85 -22.71 6.04
CA GLN A 164 -6.10 -21.48 6.80
C GLN A 164 -5.52 -20.23 6.10
N ALA A 165 -4.68 -20.41 5.09
CA ALA A 165 -4.09 -19.34 4.31
C ALA A 165 -3.90 -19.75 2.85
N TYR A 166 -4.09 -18.81 1.93
CA TYR A 166 -3.84 -18.94 0.50
C TYR A 166 -3.04 -17.72 0.05
N LEU A 167 -1.99 -17.97 -0.74
CA LEU A 167 -1.14 -16.93 -1.31
C LEU A 167 -1.10 -17.11 -2.83
N LEU A 168 -1.82 -16.26 -3.57
CA LEU A 168 -1.74 -16.24 -5.03
C LEU A 168 -0.47 -15.51 -5.47
N ASN A 169 0.24 -16.10 -6.44
CA ASN A 169 1.54 -15.64 -6.93
C ASN A 169 2.57 -15.49 -5.79
N ALA A 170 2.62 -16.48 -4.90
CA ALA A 170 3.49 -16.49 -3.73
C ALA A 170 4.98 -16.37 -4.09
N GLU A 171 5.39 -16.94 -5.24
CA GLU A 171 6.76 -16.94 -5.78
C GLU A 171 7.24 -15.53 -6.19
N ALA A 172 6.31 -14.60 -6.43
CA ALA A 172 6.64 -13.20 -6.71
C ALA A 172 6.94 -12.38 -5.44
N GLY A 173 6.76 -12.98 -4.25
CA GLY A 173 7.22 -12.49 -2.96
C GLY A 173 8.46 -13.25 -2.49
N LYS A 174 8.86 -13.01 -1.24
CA LYS A 174 10.01 -13.68 -0.62
C LYS A 174 9.77 -13.90 0.86
N GLU A 175 10.20 -15.05 1.37
CA GLU A 175 10.34 -15.26 2.80
C GLU A 175 11.62 -14.61 3.31
N ASP A 176 11.56 -14.04 4.50
CA ASP A 176 12.73 -13.57 5.20
C ASP A 176 13.39 -14.69 6.02
N GLU A 177 14.48 -14.34 6.72
CA GLU A 177 15.26 -15.28 7.55
C GLU A 177 14.45 -15.90 8.70
N GLN A 178 13.32 -15.27 9.06
CA GLN A 178 12.42 -15.76 10.10
C GLN A 178 11.26 -16.58 9.52
N GLY A 179 11.15 -16.70 8.19
CA GLY A 179 10.08 -17.40 7.51
C GLY A 179 8.79 -16.57 7.33
N VAL A 180 8.86 -15.26 7.55
CA VAL A 180 7.75 -14.36 7.24
C VAL A 180 7.79 -14.03 5.75
N TRP A 181 6.68 -14.21 5.07
CA TRP A 181 6.56 -13.87 3.66
C TRP A 181 6.27 -12.38 3.44
N TRP A 182 6.95 -11.75 2.46
CA TRP A 182 6.84 -10.33 2.08
C TRP A 182 6.60 -10.21 0.59
N SER A 183 5.63 -9.41 0.21
CA SER A 183 5.20 -9.27 -1.19
C SER A 183 6.19 -8.53 -2.09
N ASN A 184 7.12 -7.78 -1.54
CA ASN A 184 8.22 -7.10 -2.25
C ASN A 184 9.33 -6.67 -1.28
N ASP A 185 10.36 -5.98 -1.79
CA ASP A 185 11.53 -5.55 -1.02
C ASP A 185 11.36 -4.18 -0.34
N SER A 186 10.18 -3.53 -0.37
CA SER A 186 10.00 -2.20 0.26
C SER A 186 10.03 -2.23 1.80
N CYS A 187 10.13 -3.42 2.40
CA CYS A 187 10.47 -3.59 3.82
C CYS A 187 11.96 -3.37 4.12
N LYS A 188 12.82 -3.31 3.09
CA LYS A 188 14.23 -3.01 3.24
C LYS A 188 14.44 -1.51 3.02
N LEU A 189 15.17 -0.86 3.94
CA LEU A 189 15.69 0.48 3.73
C LEU A 189 16.93 0.39 2.84
N ASP A 190 16.78 0.01 1.59
CA ASP A 190 17.87 0.10 0.63
C ASP A 190 17.48 1.04 -0.52
N TYR A 191 17.11 2.26 -0.15
CA TYR A 191 17.22 3.37 -1.07
C TYR A 191 18.67 3.85 -0.97
N GLY A 192 19.45 3.64 -2.03
CA GLY A 192 20.82 4.13 -2.19
C GLY A 192 20.96 5.65 -2.15
N TYR A 193 20.11 6.31 -1.40
CA TYR A 193 20.15 7.72 -1.04
C TYR A 193 20.11 7.79 0.49
N GLY A 194 21.26 8.09 1.06
CA GLY A 194 21.49 8.09 2.51
C GLY A 194 20.47 8.92 3.27
N ILE A 195 19.50 8.26 3.87
CA ILE A 195 18.78 8.82 5.00
C ILE A 195 19.74 8.73 6.20
N PRO A 196 20.07 9.84 6.88
CA PRO A 196 20.92 9.79 8.05
C PRO A 196 20.30 8.85 9.09
N SER A 197 21.04 7.83 9.52
CA SER A 197 20.61 6.99 10.64
C SER A 197 20.23 7.90 11.80
N LYS A 198 18.97 7.81 12.25
CA LYS A 198 18.55 8.49 13.49
C LYS A 198 19.38 7.92 14.62
N SER A 199 20.37 8.70 15.07
CA SER A 199 21.09 8.40 16.31
C SER A 199 20.07 8.35 17.44
N LYS A 200 20.12 7.27 18.23
CA LYS A 200 19.30 7.08 19.42
C LYS A 200 19.59 8.17 20.43
N THR A 201 18.91 9.30 20.34
CA THR A 201 18.75 10.25 21.45
C THR A 201 17.33 10.79 21.37
N SER A 202 16.47 10.21 22.18
CA SER A 202 15.16 10.69 22.47
C SER A 202 15.23 12.05 23.19
N THR A 203 14.99 13.12 22.47
CA THR A 203 14.56 14.37 23.06
C THR A 203 13.29 14.80 22.35
N TRP A 204 12.18 14.74 23.08
CA TRP A 204 10.88 15.29 22.69
C TRP A 204 11.07 16.79 22.47
N VAL A 205 10.95 17.25 21.23
CA VAL A 205 10.79 18.68 20.94
C VAL A 205 9.30 18.92 20.77
N SER A 206 8.81 19.83 21.60
CA SER A 206 7.40 20.24 21.69
C SER A 206 6.90 20.82 20.36
N ASP A 207 5.64 20.50 20.02
CA ASP A 207 4.83 21.07 18.94
C ASP A 207 4.72 22.61 19.03
N LYS A 208 5.70 23.31 18.56
CA LYS A 208 5.62 24.73 18.15
C LYS A 208 6.88 25.06 17.40
N ASP A 209 6.78 25.14 16.10
CA ASP A 209 7.66 25.75 15.08
C ASP A 209 7.84 24.82 13.87
N TYR A 210 6.74 24.38 13.27
CA TYR A 210 6.72 24.04 11.86
C TYR A 210 6.13 25.24 11.10
N ASP A 211 6.99 26.22 10.81
CA ASP A 211 6.71 27.16 9.75
C ASP A 211 6.73 26.44 8.42
N PHE A 212 5.52 26.21 7.92
CA PHE A 212 5.25 25.66 6.61
C PHE A 212 5.76 26.67 5.54
N TRP A 213 6.89 26.28 4.94
CA TRP A 213 7.35 26.80 3.65
C TRP A 213 7.70 28.29 3.53
N THR A 214 8.94 28.65 3.78
CA THR A 214 9.55 29.83 3.17
C THR A 214 10.38 29.38 1.96
N PRO A 215 10.17 29.96 0.76
CA PRO A 215 11.02 29.66 -0.40
C PRO A 215 12.45 30.06 -0.11
N SER A 216 13.40 29.13 -0.24
CA SER A 216 14.83 29.45 -0.14
C SER A 216 15.27 30.37 -1.26
N PRO A 217 16.24 31.26 -1.02
CA PRO A 217 16.77 32.14 -2.06
C PRO A 217 17.37 31.30 -3.19
N LYS A 218 17.07 31.64 -4.42
CA LYS A 218 17.65 31.04 -5.63
C LYS A 218 19.17 31.03 -5.55
N GLY A 219 19.78 29.85 -5.43
CA GLY A 219 21.24 29.75 -5.50
C GLY A 219 21.89 28.51 -4.91
N ASP A 220 21.23 27.71 -4.08
CA ASP A 220 21.84 26.49 -3.52
C ASP A 220 21.36 25.24 -4.30
N LYS A 221 22.27 24.65 -5.09
CA LYS A 221 22.01 23.47 -5.93
C LYS A 221 21.93 22.15 -5.16
N SER A 222 21.98 22.19 -3.83
CA SER A 222 22.03 21.00 -2.98
C SER A 222 20.74 20.71 -2.20
N MET A 223 19.65 21.44 -2.45
CA MET A 223 18.39 21.22 -1.72
C MET A 223 17.50 20.19 -2.40
N TRP A 224 17.07 19.24 -1.59
CA TRP A 224 16.04 18.26 -1.94
C TRP A 224 14.68 18.74 -1.47
N TYR A 225 13.68 18.57 -2.31
CA TYR A 225 12.28 18.91 -2.03
C TYR A 225 11.46 17.65 -1.90
N GLU A 226 10.73 17.53 -0.80
CA GLU A 226 9.80 16.43 -0.60
C GLU A 226 8.43 16.81 -1.19
N CYS A 227 7.88 15.93 -2.02
CA CYS A 227 6.54 16.13 -2.55
C CYS A 227 5.49 15.90 -1.46
N ALA A 228 4.74 16.94 -1.11
CA ALA A 228 3.69 16.86 -0.09
C ALA A 228 2.56 15.86 -0.41
N ASN A 229 2.42 15.44 -1.68
CA ASN A 229 1.39 14.49 -2.08
C ASN A 229 1.85 13.03 -2.06
N CYS A 230 3.11 12.73 -2.40
CA CYS A 230 3.60 11.35 -2.53
C CYS A 230 4.94 11.09 -1.81
N ALA A 231 5.45 12.08 -1.06
CA ALA A 231 6.70 12.00 -0.31
C ALA A 231 7.96 11.62 -1.12
N VAL A 232 7.90 11.77 -2.45
CA VAL A 232 9.08 11.61 -3.32
C VAL A 232 9.98 12.83 -3.17
N PHE A 233 11.30 12.60 -3.05
CA PHE A 233 12.29 13.67 -3.03
C PHE A 233 12.72 14.03 -4.45
N MET A 234 12.86 15.34 -4.71
CA MET A 234 13.31 15.91 -5.98
C MET A 234 14.38 16.96 -5.70
N ASP A 235 15.42 17.00 -6.52
CA ASP A 235 16.39 18.10 -6.49
C ASP A 235 15.96 19.25 -7.43
N ASN A 236 16.73 20.32 -7.42
CA ASN A 236 16.46 21.48 -8.26
C ASN A 236 16.49 21.14 -9.77
N GLU A 237 17.35 20.20 -10.20
CA GLU A 237 17.45 19.80 -11.61
C GLU A 237 16.20 19.03 -12.05
N MET A 238 15.68 18.17 -11.16
CA MET A 238 14.40 17.47 -11.40
C MET A 238 13.23 18.45 -11.44
N LEU A 239 13.17 19.44 -10.54
CA LEU A 239 12.10 20.46 -10.56
C LEU A 239 12.13 21.27 -11.84
N GLU A 240 13.31 21.74 -12.29
CA GLU A 240 13.47 22.43 -13.56
C GLU A 240 13.08 21.55 -14.75
N THR A 241 13.42 20.25 -14.72
CA THR A 241 13.10 19.29 -15.79
C THR A 241 11.60 19.02 -15.90
N TYR A 242 10.89 19.03 -14.78
CA TYR A 242 9.45 18.73 -14.72
C TYR A 242 8.57 19.96 -14.45
N ASP A 243 9.04 21.17 -14.80
CA ASP A 243 8.31 22.44 -14.67
C ASP A 243 7.67 22.63 -13.27
N ASP A 244 8.45 22.49 -12.23
CA ASP A 244 8.00 22.56 -10.83
C ASP A 244 6.89 21.57 -10.47
N THR A 245 6.83 20.43 -11.13
CA THR A 245 5.90 19.35 -10.80
C THR A 245 6.62 18.08 -10.35
N CYS A 246 5.97 17.32 -9.48
CA CYS A 246 6.49 16.04 -9.06
C CYS A 246 6.39 15.01 -10.19
N TYR A 247 7.51 14.47 -10.63
CA TYR A 247 7.57 13.48 -11.70
C TYR A 247 6.79 12.18 -11.38
N ALA A 248 6.60 11.87 -10.10
CA ALA A 248 5.96 10.62 -9.66
C ALA A 248 4.42 10.72 -9.58
N CYS A 249 3.87 11.90 -9.24
CA CYS A 249 2.43 12.03 -9.03
C CYS A 249 1.80 13.27 -9.67
N GLY A 250 2.60 14.11 -10.34
CA GLY A 250 2.11 15.34 -10.98
C GLY A 250 1.67 16.45 -10.01
N PHE A 251 2.08 16.38 -8.73
CA PHE A 251 1.80 17.45 -7.78
C PHE A 251 2.56 18.73 -8.16
N CYS A 252 1.85 19.84 -8.28
CA CYS A 252 2.46 21.13 -8.62
C CYS A 252 2.98 21.82 -7.36
N PHE A 253 4.27 22.07 -7.28
CA PHE A 253 4.89 22.78 -6.16
C PHE A 253 4.53 24.27 -6.11
N SER A 254 4.18 24.87 -7.24
CA SER A 254 3.82 26.29 -7.30
C SER A 254 2.44 26.61 -6.73
N CYS A 255 1.46 25.71 -6.85
CA CYS A 255 0.10 25.94 -6.34
C CYS A 255 -0.39 24.88 -5.37
N SER A 256 0.45 23.92 -5.01
CA SER A 256 0.16 22.85 -4.05
C SER A 256 -1.08 22.01 -4.40
N THR A 257 -1.31 21.76 -5.69
CA THR A 257 -2.41 20.92 -6.18
C THR A 257 -1.91 19.83 -7.12
N VAL A 258 -2.69 18.77 -7.30
CA VAL A 258 -2.39 17.73 -8.29
C VAL A 258 -2.65 18.25 -9.71
N TYR A 259 -1.97 17.66 -10.69
CA TYR A 259 -2.00 18.07 -12.10
C TYR A 259 -3.40 18.33 -12.67
N THR A 260 -4.39 17.50 -12.33
CA THR A 260 -5.79 17.64 -12.80
C THR A 260 -6.45 18.94 -12.36
N ASP A 261 -6.06 19.48 -11.22
CA ASP A 261 -6.65 20.69 -10.61
C ASP A 261 -5.71 21.88 -10.64
N CYS A 262 -4.48 21.71 -11.19
CA CYS A 262 -3.46 22.72 -11.24
C CYS A 262 -3.81 23.84 -12.22
N MET A 263 -3.99 25.06 -11.69
CA MET A 263 -4.26 26.24 -12.50
C MET A 263 -3.01 26.81 -13.17
N CYS A 264 -1.80 26.51 -12.66
CA CYS A 264 -0.53 26.93 -13.26
C CYS A 264 -0.33 26.32 -14.65
N TYR A 265 -0.67 25.05 -14.79
CA TYR A 265 -0.60 24.30 -16.06
C TYR A 265 -1.62 24.79 -17.11
N ARG A 266 -2.80 25.21 -16.67
CA ARG A 266 -3.83 25.73 -17.59
C ARG A 266 -3.42 27.03 -18.29
N GLY A 267 -2.48 27.78 -17.71
CA GLY A 267 -1.88 28.96 -18.32
C GLY A 267 -0.98 28.63 -19.53
N TYR A 268 -0.22 27.54 -19.44
CA TYR A 268 0.66 27.06 -20.52
C TYR A 268 -0.10 26.41 -21.67
N ALA A 269 -1.18 25.70 -21.40
CA ALA A 269 -2.02 25.09 -22.44
C ALA A 269 -2.67 26.10 -23.39
N LYS A 270 -2.75 27.41 -22.98
CA LYS A 270 -3.24 28.48 -23.85
C LYS A 270 -2.18 29.04 -24.81
N GLN A 271 -0.90 28.70 -24.64
CA GLN A 271 0.19 29.14 -25.50
C GLN A 271 0.64 28.14 -26.56
N GLY A 272 -0.01 26.99 -26.69
CA GLY A 272 0.00 26.16 -27.90
C GLY A 272 1.24 25.29 -28.17
N ASP A 273 2.33 25.32 -27.39
CA ASP A 273 3.59 24.70 -27.80
C ASP A 273 4.19 23.63 -26.87
N ALA A 274 3.60 23.35 -25.73
CA ALA A 274 4.21 22.42 -24.73
C ALA A 274 3.77 20.95 -24.84
N PHE A 275 2.76 20.60 -25.63
CA PHE A 275 2.18 19.24 -25.65
C PHE A 275 2.68 18.32 -26.75
N ASN A 276 3.73 18.70 -27.51
CA ASN A 276 4.26 17.86 -28.58
C ASN A 276 5.50 17.03 -28.24
N ASN A 277 5.93 17.01 -26.99
CA ASN A 277 7.05 16.17 -26.57
C ASN A 277 6.60 15.02 -25.64
N GLY A 278 6.12 13.95 -26.25
CA GLY A 278 6.45 12.61 -25.76
C GLY A 278 5.45 11.86 -24.89
N TRP A 279 4.25 12.35 -24.60
CA TRP A 279 3.23 11.52 -23.95
C TRP A 279 2.16 11.15 -24.97
N GLY A 280 2.32 9.97 -25.55
CA GLY A 280 1.38 9.41 -26.49
C GLY A 280 -0.01 9.31 -25.88
N LYS A 281 -1.02 9.73 -26.66
CA LYS A 281 -2.42 9.40 -26.40
C LYS A 281 -2.52 7.89 -26.17
N VAL A 282 -3.00 7.51 -25.02
CA VAL A 282 -3.58 6.18 -24.81
C VAL A 282 -5.06 6.36 -25.08
N ASP A 283 -5.48 6.01 -26.30
CA ASP A 283 -6.89 5.86 -26.65
C ASP A 283 -7.42 4.59 -25.96
N TYR A 284 -8.45 4.74 -25.15
CA TYR A 284 -9.29 3.68 -24.65
C TYR A 284 -10.58 3.61 -25.45
#